data_96b42724447e67d5b999b2ff8d567378
#
_entry.id   96b42724447e67d5b999b2ff8d567378
#
_cell.length_a   1.000
_cell.length_b   1.000
_cell.length_c   1.000
_cell.angle_alpha   90.00
_cell.angle_beta   90.00
_cell.angle_gamma   90.00
#
_symmetry.space_group_name_H-M   'P 1'
#
loop_
_entity.id
_entity.type
_entity.pdbx_description
1 polymer ?
#
loop_
_entity_poly.entity_id
_entity_poly.type
_entity_poly.pdbx_seq_one_letter_code
_entity_poly.pdbx_strand_id
1 'polypeptide(L)'
;MSIFIFNFNTAAVFAVQTPTLSVSVDNAAVNVNGNQVINSVNGTTELPLNLTINTTNKTGYTATLNTETNETALVNSGSTNGAKIDSITGASSILSLPVNTWGFKTSSETNYNPIPSLAMPTNIFQTTEKTNGNDVRGLNIGMKLGQNIESGSYDNKLIFSVVTNPYVGKAIMTEGPDFNEKLKKLGAKYRANGFKKSTIAPRVSMDTVNIEDEDSDYDIKMWIDPTEMTAYYYTESEKIYLNKNSSKMFDRSDDWRGYIQYISNIDLSNFDTSNVADMSSMFADMNQIKELNLSSFDTSKVTNMSSMFKGMYGFKSLDVSNFDTSNVTDMSSMFQGTWQLVSLNLLNFNTSKVKKMNSMFNGSSLPSLNLSSFNTSSVTDMNKMFYNMMKLTSLDLSNFDTTNVIDMSGMFSSTFKLTSLNLSSFNTSNVTNMKNMFAYTSRLASLDLSNFDTTNVIDMNQMFFDMQKLVSLDISNFNTNKTTNVGSMFGLRDDDAYEDVLEKIYVNNDFDTSNLMNFSNMFAYRYKLRGGNGSYLAEPATADKTWLRVDRPGVHGYFTRKP
;
A
#
# COMPACT_ATOMS: atom_id res chain seq x y z
N MET A 1 -28.56 39.48 41.39
CA MET A 1 -28.94 39.12 40.04
C MET A 1 -27.87 39.69 39.11
N SER A 2 -26.81 38.93 38.84
CA SER A 2 -25.71 39.36 37.95
C SER A 2 -25.92 38.73 36.58
N ILE A 3 -26.22 39.55 35.59
CA ILE A 3 -26.39 39.14 34.21
C ILE A 3 -25.00 39.08 33.59
N PHE A 4 -24.49 37.91 33.30
CA PHE A 4 -23.32 37.73 32.39
C PHE A 4 -23.81 37.79 30.97
N ILE A 5 -23.46 38.87 30.25
CA ILE A 5 -23.64 38.94 28.81
C ILE A 5 -22.42 38.27 28.18
N PHE A 6 -22.62 37.08 27.64
CA PHE A 6 -21.63 36.47 26.74
C PHE A 6 -21.80 37.07 25.35
N ASN A 7 -20.83 37.89 24.93
CA ASN A 7 -20.67 38.23 23.54
C ASN A 7 -20.18 37.01 22.76
N PHE A 8 -21.10 36.32 22.07
CA PHE A 8 -20.71 35.34 21.08
C PHE A 8 -20.21 36.05 19.84
N ASN A 9 -18.90 36.20 19.71
CA ASN A 9 -18.30 36.34 18.40
C ASN A 9 -18.60 35.03 17.65
N THR A 10 -19.31 35.13 16.54
CA THR A 10 -19.62 34.00 15.65
C THR A 10 -18.36 33.58 14.87
N ALA A 11 -17.35 33.11 15.56
CA ALA A 11 -16.41 32.17 14.97
C ALA A 11 -17.16 30.84 14.83
N ALA A 12 -17.16 30.25 13.65
CA ALA A 12 -17.72 28.92 13.47
C ALA A 12 -16.99 27.98 14.43
N VAL A 13 -17.71 27.51 15.45
CA VAL A 13 -17.17 26.51 16.39
C VAL A 13 -17.16 25.20 15.64
N PHE A 14 -15.98 24.72 15.27
CA PHE A 14 -15.78 23.38 14.73
C PHE A 14 -15.91 22.42 15.92
N ALA A 15 -17.03 21.74 16.02
CA ALA A 15 -17.31 20.87 17.16
C ALA A 15 -16.48 19.57 17.06
N VAL A 16 -15.55 19.41 18.00
CA VAL A 16 -15.02 18.09 18.31
C VAL A 16 -16.19 17.27 18.89
N GLN A 17 -16.55 16.15 18.26
CA GLN A 17 -17.53 15.25 18.83
C GLN A 17 -16.94 14.59 20.09
N THR A 18 -17.33 15.07 21.28
CA THR A 18 -16.92 14.43 22.53
C THR A 18 -17.59 13.05 22.64
N PRO A 19 -16.83 11.99 22.92
CA PRO A 19 -17.40 10.66 23.11
C PRO A 19 -18.46 10.64 24.22
N THR A 20 -19.56 9.97 23.97
CA THR A 20 -20.61 9.73 24.99
C THR A 20 -20.38 8.41 25.68
N LEU A 21 -20.80 8.30 26.94
CA LEU A 21 -20.81 7.08 27.74
C LEU A 21 -22.13 6.99 28.53
N SER A 22 -22.84 5.88 28.41
CA SER A 22 -23.96 5.54 29.26
C SER A 22 -23.76 4.15 29.85
N VAL A 23 -24.14 3.98 31.11
CA VAL A 23 -24.00 2.74 31.86
C VAL A 23 -25.28 2.50 32.68
N SER A 24 -25.75 1.26 32.66
CA SER A 24 -26.85 0.82 33.53
C SER A 24 -26.61 -0.62 34.02
N VAL A 25 -27.14 -0.96 35.15
CA VAL A 25 -27.20 -2.33 35.70
C VAL A 25 -28.67 -2.74 35.75
N ASP A 26 -28.96 -3.99 35.38
CA ASP A 26 -30.34 -4.51 35.33
C ASP A 26 -30.98 -4.69 36.71
N ASN A 27 -30.18 -4.89 37.75
CA ASN A 27 -30.65 -5.04 39.13
C ASN A 27 -29.70 -4.33 40.10
N ALA A 28 -30.12 -3.16 40.59
CA ALA A 28 -29.34 -2.33 41.51
C ALA A 28 -29.36 -2.82 42.97
N ALA A 29 -30.29 -3.71 43.32
CA ALA A 29 -30.39 -4.29 44.67
C ALA A 29 -30.74 -5.79 44.57
N VAL A 30 -29.81 -6.64 44.93
CA VAL A 30 -29.98 -8.09 44.88
C VAL A 30 -30.20 -8.62 46.31
N ASN A 31 -31.34 -9.24 46.55
CA ASN A 31 -31.68 -9.84 47.82
C ASN A 31 -31.67 -11.37 47.72
N VAL A 32 -31.00 -12.02 48.67
CA VAL A 32 -30.90 -13.48 48.73
C VAL A 32 -31.51 -13.98 50.00
N ASN A 33 -32.41 -14.95 49.91
CA ASN A 33 -32.93 -15.66 51.09
C ASN A 33 -31.91 -16.73 51.53
N GLY A 34 -31.15 -16.44 52.58
CA GLY A 34 -30.10 -17.32 53.10
C GLY A 34 -30.61 -18.72 53.48
N ASN A 35 -31.83 -18.86 53.95
CA ASN A 35 -32.42 -20.17 54.27
C ASN A 35 -32.65 -21.02 53.04
N GLN A 36 -33.02 -20.40 51.92
CA GLN A 36 -33.14 -21.11 50.63
C GLN A 36 -31.77 -21.58 50.13
N VAL A 37 -30.70 -20.79 50.30
CA VAL A 37 -29.33 -21.18 49.91
C VAL A 37 -28.84 -22.33 50.79
N ILE A 38 -28.94 -22.24 52.09
CA ILE A 38 -28.53 -23.27 53.05
C ILE A 38 -29.22 -24.61 52.79
N ASN A 39 -30.51 -24.58 52.44
CA ASN A 39 -31.32 -25.76 52.18
C ASN A 39 -31.22 -26.23 50.68
N SER A 40 -30.44 -25.57 49.86
CA SER A 40 -30.19 -26.03 48.51
C SER A 40 -29.28 -27.27 48.49
N VAL A 41 -29.26 -28.02 47.37
CA VAL A 41 -28.54 -29.31 47.25
C VAL A 41 -27.06 -29.20 47.65
N ASN A 42 -26.42 -28.06 47.39
CA ASN A 42 -24.99 -27.84 47.64
C ASN A 42 -24.70 -26.69 48.61
N GLY A 43 -25.73 -26.08 49.21
CA GLY A 43 -25.59 -24.85 50.00
C GLY A 43 -25.10 -23.63 49.20
N THR A 44 -25.29 -23.63 47.89
CA THR A 44 -24.77 -22.60 46.97
C THR A 44 -25.89 -21.87 46.21
N THR A 45 -25.63 -20.64 45.83
CA THR A 45 -26.47 -19.89 44.87
C THR A 45 -25.61 -19.04 43.92
N GLU A 46 -26.16 -18.76 42.78
CA GLU A 46 -25.59 -17.84 41.76
C GLU A 46 -26.60 -16.75 41.43
N LEU A 47 -26.14 -15.53 41.36
CA LEU A 47 -26.94 -14.34 41.12
C LEU A 47 -26.40 -13.65 39.84
N PRO A 48 -27.11 -13.77 38.75
CA PRO A 48 -26.71 -13.08 37.50
C PRO A 48 -27.00 -11.58 37.61
N LEU A 49 -26.09 -10.77 37.09
CA LEU A 49 -26.19 -9.33 36.88
C LEU A 49 -25.75 -9.00 35.49
N ASN A 50 -26.40 -8.04 34.83
CA ASN A 50 -25.98 -7.55 33.55
C ASN A 50 -25.66 -6.07 33.65
N LEU A 51 -24.47 -5.71 33.15
CA LEU A 51 -24.02 -4.36 32.94
C LEU A 51 -24.24 -4.00 31.49
N THR A 52 -25.05 -2.98 31.22
CA THR A 52 -25.27 -2.48 29.87
C THR A 52 -24.46 -1.21 29.67
N ILE A 53 -23.54 -1.21 28.70
CA ILE A 53 -22.64 -0.11 28.43
C ILE A 53 -22.81 0.32 26.96
N ASN A 54 -22.91 1.63 26.75
CA ASN A 54 -22.94 2.20 25.41
C ASN A 54 -22.01 3.40 25.34
N THR A 55 -21.08 3.38 24.36
CA THR A 55 -20.15 4.48 24.13
C THR A 55 -19.88 4.70 22.66
N THR A 56 -19.81 5.98 22.27
CA THR A 56 -19.32 6.40 20.94
C THR A 56 -17.81 6.54 20.89
N ASN A 57 -17.11 6.31 22.02
CA ASN A 57 -15.65 6.40 22.08
C ASN A 57 -14.99 5.34 21.19
N LYS A 58 -14.26 5.77 20.17
CA LYS A 58 -13.58 4.89 19.19
C LYS A 58 -12.52 3.98 19.81
N THR A 59 -12.00 4.32 20.99
CA THR A 59 -11.05 3.50 21.76
C THR A 59 -11.71 2.62 22.81
N GLY A 60 -13.05 2.64 22.88
CA GLY A 60 -13.83 1.81 23.79
C GLY A 60 -13.86 2.30 25.25
N TYR A 61 -14.01 1.35 26.17
CA TYR A 61 -14.13 1.62 27.60
C TYR A 61 -13.41 0.57 28.45
N THR A 62 -13.18 0.91 29.72
CA THR A 62 -12.73 -0.01 30.77
C THR A 62 -13.73 0.04 31.92
N ALA A 63 -14.20 -1.14 32.34
CA ALA A 63 -15.09 -1.30 33.48
C ALA A 63 -14.36 -2.02 34.64
N THR A 64 -14.46 -1.45 35.84
CA THR A 64 -13.89 -2.02 37.07
C THR A 64 -14.96 -2.33 38.10
N LEU A 65 -14.65 -3.27 38.97
CA LEU A 65 -15.45 -3.65 40.13
C LEU A 65 -14.62 -3.43 41.38
N ASN A 66 -15.26 -2.92 42.43
CA ASN A 66 -14.74 -2.88 43.81
C ASN A 66 -15.89 -2.75 44.81
N THR A 67 -15.62 -2.93 46.11
CA THR A 67 -16.53 -2.58 47.20
C THR A 67 -16.47 -1.10 47.52
N GLU A 68 -17.52 -0.53 48.13
CA GLU A 68 -17.58 0.88 48.55
C GLU A 68 -16.48 1.26 49.54
N THR A 69 -16.06 0.30 50.37
CA THR A 69 -14.98 0.43 51.35
C THR A 69 -13.91 -0.63 51.12
N ASN A 70 -12.92 -0.75 52.01
CA ASN A 70 -11.96 -1.86 51.94
C ASN A 70 -12.50 -3.18 52.55
N GLU A 71 -13.72 -3.17 53.12
CA GLU A 71 -14.40 -4.40 53.57
C GLU A 71 -14.95 -5.16 52.36
N THR A 72 -14.47 -6.38 52.19
CA THR A 72 -14.88 -7.27 51.07
C THR A 72 -15.88 -8.34 51.48
N ALA A 73 -16.11 -8.52 52.79
CA ALA A 73 -17.13 -9.44 53.31
C ALA A 73 -18.54 -8.82 53.29
N LEU A 74 -19.54 -9.65 53.18
CA LEU A 74 -20.91 -9.25 53.57
C LEU A 74 -20.97 -9.21 55.06
N VAL A 75 -21.35 -8.06 55.65
CA VAL A 75 -21.31 -7.80 57.10
C VAL A 75 -22.70 -7.82 57.66
N ASN A 76 -22.89 -8.54 58.76
CA ASN A 76 -24.11 -8.46 59.55
C ASN A 76 -24.02 -7.32 60.59
N SER A 77 -24.57 -6.16 60.22
CA SER A 77 -24.54 -4.96 61.08
C SER A 77 -25.29 -5.11 62.38
N GLY A 78 -26.18 -6.10 62.50
CA GLY A 78 -26.93 -6.42 63.77
C GLY A 78 -26.22 -7.46 64.66
N SER A 79 -25.09 -8.02 64.20
CA SER A 79 -24.36 -9.04 64.97
C SER A 79 -23.55 -8.43 66.12
N THR A 80 -23.69 -8.99 67.32
CA THR A 80 -22.84 -8.64 68.47
C THR A 80 -21.46 -9.34 68.40
N ASN A 81 -21.32 -10.37 67.57
CA ASN A 81 -20.14 -11.19 67.45
C ASN A 81 -19.32 -10.87 66.15
N GLY A 82 -19.78 -9.87 65.39
CA GLY A 82 -19.12 -9.47 64.15
C GLY A 82 -19.22 -10.49 62.98
N ALA A 83 -20.41 -11.15 62.91
CA ALA A 83 -20.64 -12.17 61.87
C ALA A 83 -20.50 -11.63 60.45
N LYS A 84 -19.79 -12.38 59.60
CA LYS A 84 -19.49 -12.04 58.19
C LYS A 84 -19.60 -13.24 57.27
N ILE A 85 -19.86 -12.97 55.99
CA ILE A 85 -19.64 -13.91 54.88
C ILE A 85 -18.43 -13.39 54.14
N ASP A 86 -17.29 -14.06 54.28
CA ASP A 86 -16.02 -13.55 53.76
C ASP A 86 -15.92 -13.65 52.24
N SER A 87 -15.15 -12.76 51.62
CA SER A 87 -14.72 -12.96 50.26
C SER A 87 -13.80 -14.19 50.17
N ILE A 88 -13.91 -14.97 49.09
CA ILE A 88 -12.91 -16.03 48.81
C ILE A 88 -11.52 -15.41 48.67
N THR A 89 -10.48 -16.20 48.95
CA THR A 89 -9.06 -15.74 48.88
C THR A 89 -8.37 -16.14 47.60
N GLY A 90 -8.99 -16.98 46.77
CA GLY A 90 -8.44 -17.44 45.48
C GLY A 90 -9.56 -17.94 44.57
N ALA A 91 -9.25 -18.07 43.26
CA ALA A 91 -10.23 -18.50 42.25
C ALA A 91 -10.75 -19.92 42.56
N SER A 92 -12.10 -20.10 42.57
CA SER A 92 -12.76 -21.36 42.88
C SER A 92 -14.02 -21.58 42.07
N SER A 93 -14.32 -22.86 41.72
CA SER A 93 -15.64 -23.18 41.16
C SER A 93 -16.74 -23.03 42.22
N ILE A 94 -18.01 -22.85 41.82
CA ILE A 94 -19.14 -22.65 42.74
C ILE A 94 -19.26 -23.79 43.78
N LEU A 95 -18.99 -25.01 43.38
CA LEU A 95 -19.07 -26.19 44.26
C LEU A 95 -17.89 -26.25 45.25
N SER A 96 -16.76 -25.70 44.89
CA SER A 96 -15.51 -25.70 45.69
C SER A 96 -15.37 -24.46 46.56
N LEU A 97 -16.33 -23.53 46.55
CA LEU A 97 -16.31 -22.38 47.45
C LEU A 97 -16.23 -22.86 48.90
N PRO A 98 -15.38 -22.23 49.75
CA PRO A 98 -15.43 -22.42 51.19
C PRO A 98 -16.82 -22.06 51.78
N VAL A 99 -17.21 -22.71 52.83
CA VAL A 99 -18.50 -22.42 53.51
C VAL A 99 -18.45 -21.00 54.09
N ASN A 100 -19.57 -20.28 53.98
CA ASN A 100 -19.75 -18.87 54.41
C ASN A 100 -18.79 -17.93 53.64
N THR A 101 -18.65 -18.18 52.33
CA THR A 101 -17.91 -17.25 51.46
C THR A 101 -18.71 -16.87 50.22
N TRP A 102 -18.28 -15.79 49.58
CA TRP A 102 -18.81 -15.29 48.32
C TRP A 102 -17.71 -14.78 47.41
N GLY A 103 -18.03 -14.67 46.11
CA GLY A 103 -17.12 -14.19 45.08
C GLY A 103 -17.89 -13.77 43.83
N PHE A 104 -17.17 -13.29 42.82
CA PHE A 104 -17.74 -12.91 41.53
C PHE A 104 -17.02 -13.61 40.36
N LYS A 105 -17.70 -13.73 39.25
CA LYS A 105 -17.10 -14.09 37.95
C LYS A 105 -17.78 -13.34 36.82
N THR A 106 -17.06 -13.07 35.75
CA THR A 106 -17.68 -12.64 34.48
C THR A 106 -18.30 -13.83 33.75
N SER A 107 -19.20 -13.58 32.80
CA SER A 107 -19.84 -14.66 32.01
C SER A 107 -18.84 -15.47 31.19
N SER A 108 -17.66 -14.95 30.92
CA SER A 108 -16.59 -15.65 30.20
C SER A 108 -15.72 -16.54 31.09
N GLU A 109 -15.85 -16.42 32.42
CA GLU A 109 -15.04 -17.16 33.38
C GLU A 109 -15.79 -18.38 33.92
N THR A 110 -15.08 -19.43 34.25
CA THR A 110 -15.61 -20.65 34.88
C THR A 110 -15.54 -20.58 36.40
N ASN A 111 -14.52 -19.93 36.94
CA ASN A 111 -14.25 -19.83 38.35
C ASN A 111 -14.66 -18.46 38.90
N TYR A 112 -15.07 -18.44 40.15
CA TYR A 112 -15.30 -17.23 40.96
C TYR A 112 -13.97 -16.67 41.45
N ASN A 113 -13.84 -15.37 41.43
CA ASN A 113 -12.71 -14.58 41.90
C ASN A 113 -13.04 -13.91 43.24
N PRO A 114 -12.02 -13.53 44.04
CA PRO A 114 -12.22 -12.72 45.24
C PRO A 114 -12.90 -11.39 44.94
N ILE A 115 -13.76 -10.93 45.85
CA ILE A 115 -14.36 -9.59 45.73
C ILE A 115 -13.28 -8.54 45.94
N PRO A 116 -13.08 -7.63 44.98
CA PRO A 116 -12.05 -6.60 45.05
C PRO A 116 -12.42 -5.49 46.01
N SER A 117 -11.44 -5.00 46.78
CA SER A 117 -11.61 -3.89 47.71
C SER A 117 -11.59 -2.52 47.03
N LEU A 118 -12.00 -1.45 47.73
CA LEU A 118 -11.86 -0.07 47.25
C LEU A 118 -10.41 0.27 46.89
N ALA A 119 -9.43 -0.17 47.68
CA ALA A 119 -8.02 0.09 47.44
C ALA A 119 -7.44 -0.71 46.26
N MET A 120 -8.08 -1.81 45.85
CA MET A 120 -7.60 -2.71 44.79
C MET A 120 -8.75 -3.09 43.85
N PRO A 121 -9.27 -2.16 43.04
CA PRO A 121 -10.30 -2.44 42.06
C PRO A 121 -9.77 -3.38 40.95
N THR A 122 -10.64 -4.22 40.42
CA THR A 122 -10.31 -5.19 39.37
C THR A 122 -10.99 -4.82 38.05
N ASN A 123 -10.26 -4.85 36.95
CA ASN A 123 -10.85 -4.73 35.61
C ASN A 123 -11.70 -5.97 35.32
N ILE A 124 -12.99 -5.77 35.03
CA ILE A 124 -13.94 -6.84 34.71
C ILE A 124 -14.25 -6.91 33.21
N PHE A 125 -14.33 -5.77 32.53
CA PHE A 125 -14.58 -5.67 31.09
C PHE A 125 -13.74 -4.57 30.46
N GLN A 126 -13.32 -4.80 29.24
CA GLN A 126 -12.59 -3.82 28.42
C GLN A 126 -12.90 -4.01 26.94
N THR A 127 -13.04 -2.92 26.20
CA THR A 127 -13.11 -2.91 24.74
C THR A 127 -12.10 -1.92 24.20
N THR A 128 -11.75 -2.08 22.92
CA THR A 128 -10.82 -1.19 22.21
C THR A 128 -11.52 -0.44 21.07
N GLU A 129 -12.85 -0.59 20.96
CA GLU A 129 -13.69 -0.02 19.91
C GLU A 129 -14.99 0.52 20.51
N LYS A 130 -15.67 1.42 19.78
CA LYS A 130 -17.02 1.89 20.13
C LYS A 130 -18.00 0.71 20.23
N THR A 131 -19.02 0.85 21.03
CA THR A 131 -20.08 -0.16 21.10
C THR A 131 -21.01 -0.07 19.88
N ASN A 132 -21.46 -1.21 19.36
CA ASN A 132 -22.51 -1.27 18.34
C ASN A 132 -23.89 -1.38 19.02
N GLY A 133 -24.40 -0.23 19.49
CA GLY A 133 -25.57 -0.19 20.36
C GLY A 133 -25.21 -0.57 21.80
N ASN A 134 -26.13 -1.25 22.50
CA ASN A 134 -25.92 -1.66 23.89
C ASN A 134 -25.00 -2.88 23.98
N ASP A 135 -23.84 -2.72 24.62
CA ASP A 135 -22.94 -3.82 24.96
C ASP A 135 -23.36 -4.38 26.35
N VAL A 136 -23.97 -5.56 26.35
CA VAL A 136 -24.46 -6.21 27.57
C VAL A 136 -23.43 -7.22 28.08
N ARG A 137 -22.87 -6.97 29.25
CA ARG A 137 -21.84 -7.78 29.92
C ARG A 137 -22.37 -8.46 31.16
N GLY A 138 -22.38 -9.78 31.13
CA GLY A 138 -22.84 -10.60 32.24
C GLY A 138 -21.80 -10.77 33.35
N LEU A 139 -22.25 -10.68 34.59
CA LEU A 139 -21.47 -10.95 35.78
C LEU A 139 -22.33 -11.85 36.69
N ASN A 140 -21.73 -12.79 37.43
CA ASN A 140 -22.38 -13.63 38.39
C ASN A 140 -21.74 -13.45 39.76
N ILE A 141 -22.57 -13.25 40.76
CA ILE A 141 -22.18 -13.33 42.17
C ILE A 141 -22.51 -14.73 42.68
N GLY A 142 -21.52 -15.44 43.19
CA GLY A 142 -21.68 -16.77 43.76
C GLY A 142 -21.44 -16.75 45.25
N MET A 143 -22.23 -17.52 46.02
CA MET A 143 -21.99 -17.73 47.44
C MET A 143 -22.28 -19.15 47.89
N LYS A 144 -21.66 -19.54 49.00
CA LYS A 144 -21.92 -20.81 49.70
C LYS A 144 -22.14 -20.55 51.19
N LEU A 145 -23.27 -21.02 51.70
CA LEU A 145 -23.65 -20.83 53.09
C LEU A 145 -23.74 -22.17 53.81
N GLY A 146 -23.40 -22.15 55.10
CA GLY A 146 -23.51 -23.29 56.00
C GLY A 146 -24.53 -23.07 57.12
N GLN A 147 -24.95 -24.17 57.77
CA GLN A 147 -26.02 -24.15 58.84
C GLN A 147 -25.59 -23.37 60.08
N ASN A 148 -24.30 -23.12 60.30
CA ASN A 148 -23.75 -22.46 61.46
C ASN A 148 -23.57 -20.94 61.31
N ILE A 149 -24.16 -20.35 60.29
CA ILE A 149 -24.11 -18.89 60.06
C ILE A 149 -25.07 -18.22 61.05
N GLU A 150 -24.67 -17.10 61.69
CA GLU A 150 -25.52 -16.32 62.53
C GLU A 150 -26.76 -15.78 61.80
N SER A 151 -27.91 -15.77 62.40
CA SER A 151 -29.10 -15.18 61.77
C SER A 151 -29.01 -13.66 61.72
N GLY A 152 -29.42 -13.08 60.57
CA GLY A 152 -29.40 -11.65 60.39
C GLY A 152 -29.33 -11.25 58.91
N SER A 153 -29.20 -9.95 58.64
CA SER A 153 -29.01 -9.41 57.32
C SER A 153 -27.54 -9.16 57.13
N TYR A 154 -27.00 -9.69 56.00
CA TYR A 154 -25.62 -9.52 55.58
C TYR A 154 -25.60 -8.68 54.30
N ASP A 155 -24.90 -7.57 54.31
CA ASP A 155 -24.85 -6.66 53.17
C ASP A 155 -23.44 -6.15 52.84
N ASN A 156 -23.22 -5.82 51.61
CA ASN A 156 -22.10 -5.04 51.10
C ASN A 156 -22.54 -4.31 49.84
N LYS A 157 -21.82 -3.28 49.46
CA LYS A 157 -22.09 -2.49 48.27
C LYS A 157 -20.97 -2.65 47.28
N LEU A 158 -21.32 -3.17 46.10
CA LEU A 158 -20.44 -3.28 44.96
C LEU A 158 -20.52 -2.01 44.10
N ILE A 159 -19.38 -1.49 43.70
CA ILE A 159 -19.26 -0.32 42.85
C ILE A 159 -18.75 -0.76 41.47
N PHE A 160 -19.53 -0.47 40.45
CA PHE A 160 -19.11 -0.59 39.05
C PHE A 160 -18.67 0.78 38.56
N SER A 161 -17.39 0.92 38.19
CA SER A 161 -16.87 2.15 37.58
C SER A 161 -16.55 1.88 36.12
N VAL A 162 -17.13 2.68 35.23
CA VAL A 162 -16.88 2.57 33.78
C VAL A 162 -16.34 3.89 33.30
N VAL A 163 -15.20 3.85 32.62
CA VAL A 163 -14.55 5.02 32.05
C VAL A 163 -14.28 4.77 30.56
N THR A 164 -14.40 5.80 29.76
CA THR A 164 -13.92 5.73 28.37
C THR A 164 -12.39 5.61 28.37
N ASN A 165 -11.85 4.78 27.49
CA ASN A 165 -10.41 4.72 27.30
C ASN A 165 -9.90 6.07 26.81
N PRO A 166 -8.61 6.41 27.03
CA PRO A 166 -8.02 7.65 26.52
C PRO A 166 -8.25 7.78 25.02
N TYR A 167 -8.78 8.91 24.61
CA TYR A 167 -9.09 9.20 23.22
C TYR A 167 -8.51 10.55 22.81
N VAL A 168 -7.75 10.52 21.72
CA VAL A 168 -7.24 11.71 21.06
C VAL A 168 -7.93 11.80 19.71
N GLY A 169 -8.73 12.83 19.49
CA GLY A 169 -9.42 13.06 18.23
C GLY A 169 -8.44 13.16 17.08
N LYS A 170 -8.83 12.62 15.93
CA LYS A 170 -8.03 12.61 14.70
C LYS A 170 -8.74 13.37 13.59
N ALA A 171 -8.00 14.25 12.90
CA ALA A 171 -8.41 14.77 11.61
C ALA A 171 -7.99 13.75 10.55
N ILE A 172 -8.95 13.19 9.82
CA ILE A 172 -8.71 12.19 8.77
C ILE A 172 -9.17 12.80 7.45
N MET A 173 -8.27 12.84 6.47
CA MET A 173 -8.57 13.31 5.12
C MET A 173 -9.47 12.30 4.40
N THR A 174 -10.36 12.79 3.55
CA THR A 174 -11.13 11.93 2.62
C THR A 174 -10.22 11.13 1.70
N GLU A 175 -10.75 10.14 0.99
CA GLU A 175 -9.98 9.37 0.01
C GLU A 175 -9.32 10.25 -1.05
N GLY A 176 -8.16 9.83 -1.54
CA GLY A 176 -7.37 10.59 -2.52
C GLY A 176 -8.15 10.96 -3.79
N PRO A 177 -8.93 10.05 -4.42
CA PRO A 177 -9.74 10.37 -5.59
C PRO A 177 -10.81 11.44 -5.31
N ASP A 178 -11.50 11.38 -4.17
CA ASP A 178 -12.50 12.39 -3.77
C ASP A 178 -11.84 13.73 -3.48
N PHE A 179 -10.71 13.73 -2.77
CA PHE A 179 -9.90 14.93 -2.57
C PHE A 179 -9.52 15.58 -3.89
N ASN A 180 -9.03 14.79 -4.84
CA ASN A 180 -8.60 15.26 -6.17
C ASN A 180 -9.77 15.89 -6.95
N GLU A 181 -10.94 15.26 -6.95
CA GLU A 181 -12.15 15.79 -7.58
C GLU A 181 -12.55 17.14 -6.99
N LYS A 182 -12.57 17.26 -5.66
CA LYS A 182 -12.88 18.49 -4.94
C LYS A 182 -11.86 19.59 -5.23
N LEU A 183 -10.56 19.27 -5.27
CA LEU A 183 -9.51 20.22 -5.62
C LEU A 183 -9.64 20.70 -7.07
N LYS A 184 -9.88 19.81 -8.02
CA LYS A 184 -10.16 20.16 -9.43
C LYS A 184 -11.41 21.03 -9.59
N LYS A 185 -12.47 20.74 -8.84
CA LYS A 185 -13.71 21.54 -8.84
C LYS A 185 -13.48 22.97 -8.37
N LEU A 186 -12.69 23.17 -7.31
CA LEU A 186 -12.26 24.51 -6.88
C LEU A 186 -11.34 25.14 -7.93
N GLY A 187 -10.39 24.38 -8.49
CA GLY A 187 -9.46 24.84 -9.52
C GLY A 187 -10.15 25.27 -10.82
N ALA A 188 -11.31 24.71 -11.15
CA ALA A 188 -12.12 25.12 -12.29
C ALA A 188 -12.67 26.54 -12.13
N LYS A 189 -12.87 27.00 -10.90
CA LYS A 189 -13.39 28.33 -10.58
C LYS A 189 -12.27 29.32 -10.27
N TYR A 190 -11.24 28.83 -9.60
CA TYR A 190 -10.08 29.63 -9.17
C TYR A 190 -8.80 28.90 -9.56
N ARG A 191 -7.78 29.57 -10.03
CA ARG A 191 -6.47 28.93 -10.27
C ARG A 191 -5.75 28.66 -8.96
N ALA A 192 -5.03 27.52 -8.87
CA ALA A 192 -4.14 27.21 -7.75
C ALA A 192 -2.71 27.02 -8.24
N ASN A 193 -1.75 27.74 -7.65
CA ASN A 193 -0.31 27.61 -7.88
C ASN A 193 0.39 26.85 -6.74
N GLY A 194 -0.29 26.69 -5.59
CA GLY A 194 0.22 25.99 -4.42
C GLY A 194 -0.88 25.33 -3.61
N PHE A 195 -0.46 24.45 -2.68
CA PHE A 195 -1.32 23.80 -1.71
C PHE A 195 -0.62 23.80 -0.34
N LYS A 196 -1.28 24.32 0.71
CA LYS A 196 -0.71 24.38 2.06
C LYS A 196 -1.76 24.50 3.16
N LYS A 197 -1.37 24.22 4.42
CA LYS A 197 -2.21 24.45 5.59
C LYS A 197 -2.39 25.95 5.86
N SER A 198 -3.60 26.37 6.20
CA SER A 198 -3.89 27.69 6.73
C SER A 198 -3.78 27.68 8.26
N THR A 199 -3.29 28.77 8.84
CA THR A 199 -3.27 29.00 10.29
C THR A 199 -4.57 29.60 10.82
N ILE A 200 -5.46 30.04 9.93
CA ILE A 200 -6.75 30.66 10.26
C ILE A 200 -7.88 29.96 9.52
N ALA A 201 -9.03 29.85 10.17
CA ALA A 201 -10.23 29.30 9.57
C ALA A 201 -10.72 30.14 8.37
N PRO A 202 -11.33 29.52 7.35
CA PRO A 202 -11.90 30.25 6.22
C PRO A 202 -13.04 31.17 6.67
N ARG A 203 -13.16 32.32 6.02
CA ARG A 203 -14.30 33.23 6.26
C ARG A 203 -15.59 32.61 5.74
N VAL A 204 -16.73 32.89 6.38
CA VAL A 204 -18.05 32.38 5.98
C VAL A 204 -18.41 32.70 4.52
N SER A 205 -17.87 33.79 3.97
CA SER A 205 -18.12 34.21 2.58
C SER A 205 -17.26 33.46 1.54
N MET A 206 -16.29 32.64 1.97
CA MET A 206 -15.44 31.88 1.05
C MET A 206 -16.14 30.63 0.55
N ASP A 207 -15.86 30.28 -0.70
CA ASP A 207 -16.31 29.04 -1.30
C ASP A 207 -15.42 27.89 -0.80
N THR A 208 -15.96 27.10 0.13
CA THR A 208 -15.23 26.04 0.80
C THR A 208 -15.84 24.68 0.48
N VAL A 209 -15.01 23.64 0.46
CA VAL A 209 -15.44 22.25 0.38
C VAL A 209 -14.91 21.48 1.58
N ASN A 210 -15.69 20.55 2.08
CA ASN A 210 -15.28 19.62 3.12
C ASN A 210 -14.44 18.49 2.50
N ILE A 211 -13.31 18.20 3.10
CA ILE A 211 -12.36 17.16 2.66
C ILE A 211 -11.99 16.19 3.79
N GLU A 212 -12.78 16.17 4.86
CA GLU A 212 -12.69 15.14 5.90
C GLU A 212 -13.33 13.82 5.46
N ASP A 213 -12.81 12.72 6.02
CA ASP A 213 -13.39 11.40 5.98
C ASP A 213 -14.58 11.30 6.97
N GLU A 214 -15.49 10.37 6.77
CA GLU A 214 -16.63 10.12 7.68
C GLU A 214 -16.19 9.71 9.10
N ASP A 215 -15.01 9.13 9.22
CA ASP A 215 -14.39 8.75 10.49
C ASP A 215 -13.53 9.85 11.12
N SER A 216 -13.45 11.03 10.51
CA SER A 216 -12.75 12.18 11.07
C SER A 216 -13.48 12.76 12.26
N ASP A 217 -12.74 13.14 13.32
CA ASP A 217 -13.29 13.82 14.49
C ASP A 217 -13.27 15.34 14.37
N TYR A 218 -12.59 15.84 13.35
CA TYR A 218 -12.46 17.25 13.03
C TYR A 218 -12.91 17.52 11.61
N ASP A 219 -13.60 18.64 11.41
CA ASP A 219 -13.84 19.17 10.08
C ASP A 219 -12.50 19.54 9.42
N ILE A 220 -12.37 19.26 8.14
CA ILE A 220 -11.25 19.70 7.30
C ILE A 220 -11.83 20.46 6.10
N LYS A 221 -11.62 21.75 6.05
CA LYS A 221 -12.14 22.59 4.97
C LYS A 221 -11.06 23.01 4.02
N MET A 222 -11.34 22.95 2.72
CA MET A 222 -10.44 23.39 1.67
C MET A 222 -11.10 24.52 0.86
N TRP A 223 -10.30 25.50 0.44
CA TRP A 223 -10.69 26.60 -0.46
C TRP A 223 -9.49 27.07 -1.27
N ILE A 224 -9.73 27.85 -2.32
CA ILE A 224 -8.67 28.57 -3.03
C ILE A 224 -8.80 30.06 -2.76
N ASP A 225 -7.72 30.68 -2.30
CA ASP A 225 -7.63 32.14 -2.24
C ASP A 225 -7.33 32.68 -3.64
N PRO A 226 -8.24 33.47 -4.24
CA PRO A 226 -8.06 33.97 -5.60
C PRO A 226 -6.97 35.02 -5.74
N THR A 227 -6.56 35.65 -4.65
CA THR A 227 -5.50 36.70 -4.64
C THR A 227 -4.13 36.02 -4.60
N GLU A 228 -3.95 35.05 -3.71
CA GLU A 228 -2.70 34.29 -3.58
C GLU A 228 -2.61 33.12 -4.57
N MET A 229 -3.71 32.80 -5.25
CA MET A 229 -3.82 31.62 -6.13
C MET A 229 -3.34 30.33 -5.43
N THR A 230 -3.68 30.18 -4.17
CA THR A 230 -3.23 29.06 -3.33
C THR A 230 -4.45 28.29 -2.80
N ALA A 231 -4.41 26.98 -2.95
CA ALA A 231 -5.36 26.10 -2.28
C ALA A 231 -4.93 25.95 -0.81
N TYR A 232 -5.81 26.34 0.07
CA TYR A 232 -5.64 26.22 1.51
C TYR A 232 -6.53 25.14 2.06
N TYR A 233 -6.05 24.46 3.10
CA TYR A 233 -6.89 23.66 3.96
C TYR A 233 -6.75 24.10 5.42
N TYR A 234 -7.80 23.89 6.20
CA TYR A 234 -7.82 24.22 7.62
C TYR A 234 -8.53 23.13 8.44
N THR A 235 -7.95 22.83 9.56
CA THR A 235 -8.54 22.02 10.65
C THR A 235 -7.94 22.49 11.97
N GLU A 236 -8.65 22.30 13.08
CA GLU A 236 -8.14 22.60 14.43
C GLU A 236 -7.10 21.58 14.90
N SER A 237 -7.02 20.42 14.25
CA SER A 237 -5.99 19.42 14.54
C SER A 237 -4.62 19.87 14.02
N GLU A 238 -3.58 19.66 14.82
CA GLU A 238 -2.20 19.92 14.39
C GLU A 238 -1.78 18.97 13.27
N LYS A 239 -2.25 17.70 13.33
CA LYS A 239 -1.87 16.61 12.44
C LYS A 239 -3.07 16.11 11.67
N ILE A 240 -2.90 15.80 10.40
CA ILE A 240 -3.92 15.19 9.56
C ILE A 240 -3.45 13.81 9.11
N TYR A 241 -4.26 12.81 9.39
CA TYR A 241 -4.06 11.45 8.90
C TYR A 241 -4.60 11.35 7.47
N LEU A 242 -3.77 10.88 6.56
CA LEU A 242 -4.26 10.56 5.22
C LEU A 242 -5.10 9.28 5.27
N ASN A 243 -6.09 9.21 4.36
CA ASN A 243 -6.93 8.03 4.20
C ASN A 243 -6.10 6.81 3.77
N LYS A 244 -6.56 5.62 4.10
CA LYS A 244 -5.96 4.35 3.66
C LYS A 244 -5.79 4.30 2.13
N ASN A 245 -6.75 4.86 1.39
CA ASN A 245 -6.70 5.08 -0.05
C ASN A 245 -6.35 6.55 -0.33
N SER A 246 -5.07 6.86 -0.47
CA SER A 246 -4.57 8.18 -0.86
C SER A 246 -4.11 8.22 -2.32
N SER A 247 -4.58 7.26 -3.13
CA SER A 247 -4.29 7.23 -4.56
C SER A 247 -4.81 8.49 -5.26
N LYS A 248 -4.12 8.92 -6.31
CA LYS A 248 -4.54 10.04 -7.17
C LYS A 248 -4.72 11.40 -6.49
N MET A 249 -4.31 11.58 -5.22
CA MET A 249 -4.61 12.79 -4.44
C MET A 249 -4.28 14.09 -5.19
N PHE A 250 -3.15 14.15 -5.91
CA PHE A 250 -2.77 15.28 -6.76
C PHE A 250 -2.63 14.89 -8.25
N ASP A 251 -3.27 13.79 -8.67
CA ASP A 251 -3.18 13.28 -10.03
C ASP A 251 -3.76 14.26 -11.07
N ARG A 252 -2.98 14.52 -12.12
CA ARG A 252 -3.37 15.35 -13.26
C ARG A 252 -3.56 14.58 -14.57
N SER A 253 -3.39 13.28 -14.57
CA SER A 253 -3.44 12.48 -15.80
C SER A 253 -4.74 12.62 -16.59
N ASP A 254 -5.84 12.93 -15.91
CA ASP A 254 -7.17 13.20 -16.48
C ASP A 254 -7.59 14.69 -16.44
N ASP A 255 -6.69 15.60 -15.98
CA ASP A 255 -6.96 17.05 -15.91
C ASP A 255 -6.71 17.74 -17.27
N TRP A 256 -7.39 17.28 -18.32
CA TRP A 256 -7.25 17.82 -19.68
C TRP A 256 -7.66 19.30 -19.82
N ARG A 257 -8.44 19.83 -18.87
CA ARG A 257 -8.79 21.25 -18.80
C ARG A 257 -7.76 22.10 -18.05
N GLY A 258 -6.81 21.46 -17.35
CA GLY A 258 -5.73 22.11 -16.65
C GLY A 258 -6.14 22.86 -15.39
N TYR A 259 -7.13 22.38 -14.66
CA TYR A 259 -7.66 23.04 -13.46
C TYR A 259 -6.62 23.20 -12.34
N ILE A 260 -5.74 22.23 -12.18
CA ILE A 260 -4.68 22.23 -11.16
C ILE A 260 -3.26 22.21 -11.79
N GLN A 261 -3.16 22.53 -13.08
CA GLN A 261 -1.89 22.44 -13.84
C GLN A 261 -0.79 23.39 -13.36
N TYR A 262 -1.12 24.42 -12.61
CA TYR A 262 -0.16 25.44 -12.17
C TYR A 262 0.40 25.16 -10.78
N ILE A 263 -0.09 24.14 -10.06
CA ILE A 263 0.43 23.79 -8.74
C ILE A 263 1.90 23.42 -8.88
N SER A 264 2.76 24.26 -8.30
CA SER A 264 4.22 24.11 -8.33
C SER A 264 4.82 23.88 -6.95
N ASN A 265 4.03 24.04 -5.89
CA ASN A 265 4.43 23.82 -4.51
C ASN A 265 3.31 23.14 -3.72
N ILE A 266 3.66 22.08 -2.99
CA ILE A 266 2.75 21.32 -2.11
C ILE A 266 3.44 21.16 -0.76
N ASP A 267 2.83 21.67 0.30
CA ASP A 267 3.28 21.46 1.67
C ASP A 267 2.58 20.23 2.27
N LEU A 268 3.37 19.17 2.51
CA LEU A 268 2.94 17.90 3.06
C LEU A 268 3.35 17.70 4.53
N SER A 269 3.93 18.72 5.17
CA SER A 269 4.58 18.60 6.48
C SER A 269 3.64 18.20 7.63
N ASN A 270 2.33 18.47 7.47
CA ASN A 270 1.31 18.16 8.48
C ASN A 270 0.59 16.81 8.25
N PHE A 271 0.99 16.06 7.22
CA PHE A 271 0.34 14.80 6.89
C PHE A 271 1.00 13.61 7.58
N ASP A 272 0.17 12.80 8.22
CA ASP A 272 0.53 11.48 8.72
C ASP A 272 0.10 10.42 7.71
N THR A 273 1.04 9.71 7.15
CA THR A 273 0.80 8.68 6.14
C THR A 273 0.85 7.25 6.70
N SER A 274 0.98 7.09 8.03
CA SER A 274 1.18 5.80 8.70
C SER A 274 0.05 4.78 8.52
N ASN A 275 -1.11 5.20 8.02
CA ASN A 275 -2.25 4.32 7.71
C ASN A 275 -2.46 4.10 6.21
N VAL A 276 -1.68 4.74 5.35
CA VAL A 276 -1.88 4.66 3.90
C VAL A 276 -1.46 3.28 3.37
N ALA A 277 -2.33 2.66 2.59
CA ALA A 277 -2.07 1.40 1.91
C ALA A 277 -1.91 1.57 0.39
N ASP A 278 -2.54 2.60 -0.19
CA ASP A 278 -2.48 2.90 -1.63
C ASP A 278 -2.05 4.34 -1.86
N MET A 279 -0.87 4.52 -2.49
CA MET A 279 -0.32 5.80 -2.94
C MET A 279 -0.21 5.86 -4.47
N SER A 280 -0.93 4.99 -5.19
CA SER A 280 -0.83 4.94 -6.65
C SER A 280 -1.25 6.27 -7.28
N SER A 281 -0.48 6.73 -8.25
CA SER A 281 -0.69 8.00 -8.98
C SER A 281 -0.80 9.24 -8.09
N MET A 282 -0.33 9.21 -6.82
CA MET A 282 -0.55 10.29 -5.85
C MET A 282 -0.11 11.66 -6.37
N PHE A 283 0.96 11.72 -7.15
CA PHE A 283 1.51 12.94 -7.74
C PHE A 283 1.63 12.86 -9.28
N ALA A 284 0.86 11.94 -9.91
CA ALA A 284 1.01 11.73 -11.35
C ALA A 284 0.74 13.00 -12.17
N ASP A 285 1.62 13.22 -13.16
CA ASP A 285 1.57 14.34 -14.12
C ASP A 285 1.66 15.76 -13.50
N MET A 286 2.15 15.87 -12.25
CA MET A 286 2.40 17.15 -11.58
C MET A 286 3.70 17.81 -12.10
N ASN A 287 3.69 18.17 -13.38
CA ASN A 287 4.88 18.59 -14.14
C ASN A 287 5.42 19.99 -13.77
N GLN A 288 4.73 20.80 -12.99
CA GLN A 288 5.25 22.10 -12.51
C GLN A 288 6.02 21.99 -11.18
N ILE A 289 5.88 20.88 -10.45
CA ILE A 289 6.60 20.64 -9.19
C ILE A 289 8.06 20.36 -9.50
N LYS A 290 8.96 21.10 -8.85
CA LYS A 290 10.42 20.96 -8.98
C LYS A 290 11.04 20.25 -7.77
N GLU A 291 10.43 20.40 -6.62
CA GLU A 291 10.88 19.84 -5.35
C GLU A 291 9.66 19.34 -4.56
N LEU A 292 9.80 18.21 -3.90
CA LEU A 292 8.77 17.62 -3.07
C LEU A 292 9.43 17.05 -1.81
N ASN A 293 9.04 17.59 -0.65
CA ASN A 293 9.53 17.08 0.63
C ASN A 293 8.66 15.92 1.10
N LEU A 294 9.20 14.70 1.08
CA LEU A 294 8.56 13.46 1.51
C LEU A 294 9.16 12.91 2.81
N SER A 295 9.99 13.65 3.51
CA SER A 295 10.72 13.18 4.70
C SER A 295 9.82 12.75 5.86
N SER A 296 8.57 13.25 5.92
CA SER A 296 7.56 12.86 6.92
C SER A 296 6.76 11.62 6.52
N PHE A 297 6.93 11.08 5.30
CA PHE A 297 6.13 9.96 4.83
C PHE A 297 6.56 8.65 5.51
N ASP A 298 5.63 8.02 6.20
CA ASP A 298 5.69 6.62 6.62
C ASP A 298 5.01 5.77 5.55
N THR A 299 5.78 4.94 4.86
CA THR A 299 5.28 4.08 3.78
C THR A 299 5.23 2.59 4.18
N SER A 300 5.43 2.28 5.46
CA SER A 300 5.55 0.91 5.97
C SER A 300 4.31 0.03 5.72
N LYS A 301 3.14 0.62 5.54
CA LYS A 301 1.89 -0.12 5.19
C LYS A 301 1.51 -0.05 3.72
N VAL A 302 2.26 0.67 2.91
CA VAL A 302 1.91 0.86 1.49
C VAL A 302 2.14 -0.42 0.71
N THR A 303 1.12 -0.83 -0.04
CA THR A 303 1.16 -2.02 -0.90
C THR A 303 1.17 -1.68 -2.38
N ASN A 304 0.76 -0.47 -2.75
CA ASN A 304 0.66 0.00 -4.12
C ASN A 304 1.29 1.39 -4.28
N MET A 305 2.37 1.48 -5.06
CA MET A 305 3.06 2.73 -5.42
C MET A 305 3.06 2.94 -6.95
N SER A 306 2.17 2.26 -7.68
CA SER A 306 2.14 2.35 -9.15
C SER A 306 1.90 3.79 -9.61
N SER A 307 2.65 4.26 -10.58
CA SER A 307 2.54 5.61 -11.16
C SER A 307 2.69 6.78 -10.18
N MET A 308 3.20 6.56 -8.95
CA MET A 308 3.21 7.59 -7.89
C MET A 308 3.86 8.91 -8.34
N PHE A 309 4.94 8.85 -9.13
CA PHE A 309 5.68 9.99 -9.66
C PHE A 309 5.68 10.03 -11.21
N LYS A 310 4.72 9.34 -11.84
CA LYS A 310 4.60 9.32 -13.29
C LYS A 310 4.43 10.73 -13.84
N GLY A 311 5.14 11.05 -14.95
CA GLY A 311 4.97 12.31 -15.67
C GLY A 311 5.44 13.55 -14.91
N MET A 312 6.25 13.40 -13.87
CA MET A 312 6.80 14.54 -13.13
C MET A 312 8.02 15.12 -13.85
N TYR A 313 7.77 15.91 -14.90
CA TYR A 313 8.80 16.44 -15.79
C TYR A 313 9.72 17.48 -15.17
N GLY A 314 9.32 18.13 -14.07
CA GLY A 314 10.08 19.20 -13.43
C GLY A 314 11.19 18.74 -12.49
N PHE A 315 11.21 17.50 -12.06
CA PHE A 315 12.16 16.99 -11.07
C PHE A 315 13.56 16.78 -11.65
N LYS A 316 14.57 17.34 -10.97
CA LYS A 316 15.98 17.02 -11.19
C LYS A 316 16.51 15.95 -10.25
N SER A 317 16.00 15.92 -9.04
CA SER A 317 16.29 14.90 -8.03
C SER A 317 15.03 14.61 -7.19
N LEU A 318 14.93 13.41 -6.67
CA LEU A 318 13.84 13.00 -5.79
C LEU A 318 14.46 12.18 -4.65
N ASP A 319 14.20 12.59 -3.40
CA ASP A 319 14.62 11.85 -2.22
C ASP A 319 13.49 10.94 -1.75
N VAL A 320 13.75 9.63 -1.81
CA VAL A 320 12.88 8.55 -1.35
C VAL A 320 13.62 7.64 -0.36
N SER A 321 14.68 8.17 0.27
CA SER A 321 15.56 7.40 1.16
C SER A 321 14.87 6.91 2.43
N ASN A 322 13.76 7.54 2.84
CA ASN A 322 12.94 7.13 3.98
C ASN A 322 11.84 6.12 3.62
N PHE A 323 11.66 5.77 2.33
CA PHE A 323 10.58 4.87 1.93
C PHE A 323 10.86 3.43 2.38
N ASP A 324 9.98 2.87 3.20
CA ASP A 324 9.88 1.43 3.43
C ASP A 324 8.99 0.81 2.34
N THR A 325 9.59 0.01 1.46
CA THR A 325 8.89 -0.64 0.36
C THR A 325 8.65 -2.14 0.60
N SER A 326 8.89 -2.62 1.82
CA SER A 326 8.84 -4.05 2.17
C SER A 326 7.46 -4.71 2.00
N ASN A 327 6.40 -3.92 1.93
CA ASN A 327 5.04 -4.38 1.69
C ASN A 327 4.50 -4.09 0.28
N VAL A 328 5.28 -3.39 -0.55
CA VAL A 328 4.83 -2.99 -1.89
C VAL A 328 4.78 -4.19 -2.84
N THR A 329 3.67 -4.32 -3.56
CA THR A 329 3.44 -5.37 -4.56
C THR A 329 3.36 -4.84 -6.00
N ASP A 330 3.09 -3.56 -6.19
CA ASP A 330 2.99 -2.92 -7.50
C ASP A 330 3.80 -1.62 -7.53
N MET A 331 4.85 -1.58 -8.37
CA MET A 331 5.69 -0.42 -8.66
C MET A 331 5.62 -0.03 -10.16
N SER A 332 4.60 -0.52 -10.87
CA SER A 332 4.46 -0.24 -12.30
C SER A 332 4.41 1.27 -12.57
N SER A 333 5.15 1.73 -13.57
CA SER A 333 5.22 3.14 -14.00
C SER A 333 5.62 4.15 -12.91
N MET A 334 6.20 3.73 -11.76
CA MET A 334 6.43 4.61 -10.61
C MET A 334 7.25 5.87 -10.96
N PHE A 335 8.24 5.76 -11.83
CA PHE A 335 9.09 6.86 -12.29
C PHE A 335 8.97 7.09 -13.81
N GLN A 336 7.87 6.66 -14.41
CA GLN A 336 7.65 6.82 -15.85
C GLN A 336 7.60 8.30 -16.24
N GLY A 337 8.32 8.68 -17.30
CA GLY A 337 8.27 10.04 -17.85
C GLY A 337 8.94 11.10 -16.99
N THR A 338 9.88 10.75 -16.12
CA THR A 338 10.66 11.70 -15.30
C THR A 338 11.83 12.28 -16.13
N TRP A 339 11.52 13.10 -17.13
CA TRP A 339 12.47 13.49 -18.18
C TRP A 339 13.62 14.41 -17.74
N GLN A 340 13.53 15.06 -16.59
CA GLN A 340 14.61 15.90 -16.05
C GLN A 340 15.36 15.24 -14.90
N LEU A 341 14.92 14.07 -14.43
CA LEU A 341 15.55 13.38 -13.31
C LEU A 341 16.96 12.91 -13.69
N VAL A 342 17.97 13.40 -12.97
CA VAL A 342 19.38 13.08 -13.23
C VAL A 342 20.00 12.17 -12.17
N SER A 343 19.35 12.04 -11.02
CA SER A 343 19.79 11.14 -9.95
C SER A 343 18.59 10.59 -9.18
N LEU A 344 18.69 9.31 -8.78
CA LEU A 344 17.69 8.61 -7.97
C LEU A 344 18.41 7.54 -7.17
N ASN A 345 18.28 7.58 -5.84
CA ASN A 345 18.83 6.57 -4.96
C ASN A 345 17.74 5.59 -4.52
N LEU A 346 17.89 4.31 -4.87
CA LEU A 346 16.94 3.23 -4.58
C LEU A 346 17.57 2.12 -3.73
N LEU A 347 18.73 2.34 -3.11
CA LEU A 347 19.46 1.30 -2.36
C LEU A 347 18.72 0.78 -1.12
N ASN A 348 17.77 1.57 -0.60
CA ASN A 348 16.91 1.17 0.51
C ASN A 348 15.64 0.41 0.08
N PHE A 349 15.36 0.32 -1.24
CA PHE A 349 14.15 -0.36 -1.71
C PHE A 349 14.25 -1.88 -1.49
N ASN A 350 13.29 -2.41 -0.76
CA ASN A 350 13.04 -3.85 -0.64
C ASN A 350 11.93 -4.24 -1.65
N THR A 351 12.31 -4.93 -2.71
CA THR A 351 11.37 -5.31 -3.79
C THR A 351 10.94 -6.77 -3.75
N SER A 352 11.21 -7.49 -2.65
CA SER A 352 10.98 -8.93 -2.55
C SER A 352 9.51 -9.38 -2.74
N LYS A 353 8.55 -8.49 -2.47
CA LYS A 353 7.11 -8.75 -2.67
C LYS A 353 6.55 -8.17 -3.97
N VAL A 354 7.35 -7.42 -4.73
CA VAL A 354 6.88 -6.75 -5.93
C VAL A 354 6.59 -7.75 -7.04
N LYS A 355 5.39 -7.67 -7.61
CA LYS A 355 4.92 -8.52 -8.71
C LYS A 355 4.95 -7.81 -10.06
N LYS A 356 4.83 -6.49 -10.07
CA LYS A 356 4.78 -5.68 -11.29
C LYS A 356 5.81 -4.56 -11.24
N MET A 357 6.66 -4.52 -12.27
CA MET A 357 7.64 -3.46 -12.51
C MET A 357 7.55 -2.90 -13.94
N ASN A 358 6.45 -3.23 -14.66
CA ASN A 358 6.28 -2.76 -16.03
C ASN A 358 6.33 -1.24 -16.11
N SER A 359 7.06 -0.73 -17.08
CA SER A 359 7.24 0.70 -17.34
C SER A 359 7.84 1.51 -16.17
N MET A 360 8.44 0.89 -15.14
CA MET A 360 8.86 1.58 -13.93
C MET A 360 9.77 2.79 -14.19
N PHE A 361 10.69 2.70 -15.15
CA PHE A 361 11.61 3.77 -15.54
C PHE A 361 11.38 4.26 -16.99
N ASN A 362 10.27 3.85 -17.62
CA ASN A 362 9.97 4.21 -19.00
C ASN A 362 10.04 5.73 -19.23
N GLY A 363 10.89 6.18 -20.16
CA GLY A 363 11.08 7.61 -20.48
C GLY A 363 11.79 8.41 -19.39
N SER A 364 12.43 7.78 -18.41
CA SER A 364 13.27 8.49 -17.46
C SER A 364 14.60 8.92 -18.07
N SER A 365 15.12 10.10 -17.68
CA SER A 365 16.38 10.65 -18.18
C SER A 365 17.61 10.30 -17.34
N LEU A 366 17.53 9.31 -16.46
CA LEU A 366 18.65 8.87 -15.62
C LEU A 366 19.83 8.39 -16.49
N PRO A 367 21.05 8.94 -16.33
CA PRO A 367 22.22 8.52 -17.09
C PRO A 367 22.80 7.20 -16.59
N SER A 368 22.54 6.87 -15.34
CA SER A 368 22.91 5.62 -14.69
C SER A 368 21.84 5.23 -13.67
N LEU A 369 21.76 3.95 -13.35
CA LEU A 369 20.78 3.40 -12.41
C LEU A 369 21.42 2.25 -11.63
N ASN A 370 21.43 2.36 -10.30
CA ASN A 370 21.90 1.30 -9.40
C ASN A 370 20.70 0.52 -8.86
N LEU A 371 20.57 -0.74 -9.28
CA LEU A 371 19.50 -1.66 -8.89
C LEU A 371 20.01 -2.86 -8.07
N SER A 372 21.20 -2.76 -7.46
CA SER A 372 21.84 -3.88 -6.74
C SER A 372 21.04 -4.35 -5.51
N SER A 373 20.12 -3.52 -4.97
CA SER A 373 19.21 -3.89 -3.88
C SER A 373 17.94 -4.62 -4.34
N PHE A 374 17.67 -4.64 -5.67
CA PHE A 374 16.42 -5.19 -6.16
C PHE A 374 16.42 -6.72 -6.09
N ASN A 375 15.41 -7.28 -5.45
CA ASN A 375 15.03 -8.69 -5.53
C ASN A 375 13.83 -8.80 -6.47
N THR A 376 14.01 -9.45 -7.62
CA THR A 376 12.97 -9.56 -8.64
C THR A 376 12.33 -10.94 -8.73
N SER A 377 12.61 -11.83 -7.78
CA SER A 377 12.15 -13.23 -7.80
C SER A 377 10.61 -13.39 -7.81
N SER A 378 9.87 -12.38 -7.36
CA SER A 378 8.39 -12.39 -7.38
C SER A 378 7.78 -11.69 -8.60
N VAL A 379 8.61 -11.07 -9.46
CA VAL A 379 8.12 -10.23 -10.57
C VAL A 379 7.66 -11.11 -11.73
N THR A 380 6.47 -10.80 -12.25
CA THR A 380 5.87 -11.50 -13.39
C THR A 380 5.79 -10.65 -14.66
N ASP A 381 5.91 -9.33 -14.55
CA ASP A 381 5.78 -8.38 -15.65
C ASP A 381 6.87 -7.31 -15.59
N MET A 382 7.76 -7.31 -16.61
CA MET A 382 8.83 -6.33 -16.81
C MET A 382 8.68 -5.58 -18.15
N ASN A 383 7.48 -5.63 -18.74
CA ASN A 383 7.21 -4.95 -20.00
C ASN A 383 7.64 -3.48 -19.95
N LYS A 384 8.43 -3.05 -20.91
CA LYS A 384 8.90 -1.65 -21.05
C LYS A 384 9.59 -1.07 -19.80
N MET A 385 10.14 -1.89 -18.88
CA MET A 385 10.70 -1.39 -17.63
C MET A 385 11.74 -0.28 -17.83
N PHE A 386 12.60 -0.40 -18.86
CA PHE A 386 13.63 0.58 -19.22
C PHE A 386 13.39 1.20 -20.60
N TYR A 387 12.16 1.13 -21.11
CA TYR A 387 11.82 1.69 -22.42
C TYR A 387 12.15 3.18 -22.50
N ASN A 388 12.73 3.62 -23.63
CA ASN A 388 12.98 5.04 -23.94
C ASN A 388 13.82 5.79 -22.88
N MET A 389 14.75 5.10 -22.21
CA MET A 389 15.72 5.73 -21.33
C MET A 389 16.86 6.35 -22.14
N MET A 390 16.60 7.51 -22.74
CA MET A 390 17.45 8.13 -23.79
C MET A 390 18.86 8.51 -23.32
N LYS A 391 19.13 8.60 -22.01
CA LYS A 391 20.42 9.01 -21.47
C LYS A 391 21.21 7.86 -20.83
N LEU A 392 20.58 6.71 -20.62
CA LEU A 392 21.20 5.55 -19.99
C LEU A 392 22.34 5.01 -20.86
N THR A 393 23.53 4.87 -20.28
CA THR A 393 24.74 4.43 -21.00
C THR A 393 25.15 3.00 -20.69
N SER A 394 24.87 2.54 -19.48
CA SER A 394 25.16 1.18 -19.01
C SER A 394 24.10 0.70 -18.04
N LEU A 395 23.84 -0.60 -18.03
CA LEU A 395 22.91 -1.22 -17.08
C LEU A 395 23.41 -2.61 -16.70
N ASP A 396 23.58 -2.82 -15.39
CA ASP A 396 23.91 -4.12 -14.81
C ASP A 396 22.68 -4.69 -14.12
N LEU A 397 22.22 -5.85 -14.62
CA LEU A 397 21.08 -6.59 -14.10
C LEU A 397 21.49 -7.99 -13.64
N SER A 398 22.77 -8.19 -13.30
CA SER A 398 23.31 -9.50 -12.89
C SER A 398 22.70 -10.07 -11.59
N ASN A 399 21.97 -9.25 -10.83
CA ASN A 399 21.21 -9.66 -9.64
C ASN A 399 19.72 -9.94 -9.92
N PHE A 400 19.23 -9.75 -11.18
CA PHE A 400 17.82 -9.96 -11.49
C PHE A 400 17.49 -11.45 -11.64
N ASP A 401 16.57 -11.94 -10.83
CA ASP A 401 15.89 -13.23 -11.05
C ASP A 401 14.66 -13.00 -11.92
N THR A 402 14.67 -13.53 -13.14
CA THR A 402 13.57 -13.38 -14.10
C THR A 402 12.77 -14.67 -14.30
N THR A 403 12.97 -15.67 -13.44
CA THR A 403 12.34 -16.98 -13.56
C THR A 403 10.81 -16.94 -13.67
N ASN A 404 10.17 -15.99 -13.01
CA ASN A 404 8.71 -15.85 -13.02
C ASN A 404 8.18 -14.83 -14.06
N VAL A 405 9.04 -14.20 -14.85
CA VAL A 405 8.64 -13.16 -15.81
C VAL A 405 8.01 -13.80 -17.05
N ILE A 406 6.84 -13.27 -17.45
CA ILE A 406 6.07 -13.72 -18.61
C ILE A 406 6.19 -12.76 -19.78
N ASP A 407 6.25 -11.45 -19.51
CA ASP A 407 6.33 -10.40 -20.56
C ASP A 407 7.58 -9.53 -20.36
N MET A 408 8.46 -9.54 -21.36
CA MET A 408 9.65 -8.69 -21.48
C MET A 408 9.58 -7.74 -22.69
N SER A 409 8.38 -7.57 -23.27
CA SER A 409 8.24 -6.78 -24.49
C SER A 409 8.70 -5.34 -24.29
N GLY A 410 9.51 -4.84 -25.20
CA GLY A 410 10.05 -3.48 -25.21
C GLY A 410 10.95 -3.14 -24.01
N MET A 411 11.43 -4.11 -23.23
CA MET A 411 12.12 -3.87 -21.95
C MET A 411 13.28 -2.86 -22.09
N PHE A 412 14.06 -2.93 -23.15
CA PHE A 412 15.20 -2.03 -23.41
C PHE A 412 15.00 -1.17 -24.67
N SER A 413 13.82 -1.24 -25.28
CA SER A 413 13.59 -0.53 -26.55
C SER A 413 13.82 0.97 -26.42
N SER A 414 14.40 1.57 -27.46
CA SER A 414 14.69 3.02 -27.54
C SER A 414 15.69 3.54 -26.49
N THR A 415 16.55 2.69 -25.97
CA THR A 415 17.69 3.10 -25.13
C THR A 415 18.88 3.48 -26.00
N PHE A 416 18.74 4.55 -26.78
CA PHE A 416 19.67 4.93 -27.87
C PHE A 416 21.14 5.11 -27.48
N LYS A 417 21.44 5.38 -26.19
CA LYS A 417 22.81 5.60 -25.71
C LYS A 417 23.42 4.41 -25.00
N LEU A 418 22.66 3.32 -24.84
CA LEU A 418 23.13 2.13 -24.13
C LEU A 418 24.27 1.46 -24.90
N THR A 419 25.44 1.32 -24.26
CA THR A 419 26.63 0.69 -24.80
C THR A 419 27.03 -0.59 -24.11
N SER A 420 26.53 -0.81 -22.89
CA SER A 420 26.80 -2.00 -22.07
C SER A 420 25.54 -2.45 -21.35
N LEU A 421 25.22 -3.74 -21.46
CA LEU A 421 24.07 -4.39 -20.84
C LEU A 421 24.48 -5.77 -20.34
N ASN A 422 24.34 -6.01 -19.02
CA ASN A 422 24.63 -7.29 -18.40
C ASN A 422 23.33 -8.03 -18.08
N LEU A 423 23.08 -9.15 -18.76
CA LEU A 423 21.91 -10.03 -18.61
C LEU A 423 22.30 -11.43 -18.11
N SER A 424 23.46 -11.61 -17.51
CA SER A 424 24.03 -12.92 -17.20
C SER A 424 23.18 -13.79 -16.25
N SER A 425 22.27 -13.17 -15.47
CA SER A 425 21.36 -13.87 -14.55
C SER A 425 19.98 -14.20 -15.14
N PHE A 426 19.68 -13.72 -16.36
CA PHE A 426 18.33 -13.87 -16.93
C PHE A 426 17.98 -15.33 -17.17
N ASN A 427 16.82 -15.73 -16.70
CA ASN A 427 16.14 -16.98 -17.05
C ASN A 427 14.86 -16.63 -17.79
N THR A 428 14.78 -16.95 -19.08
CA THR A 428 13.66 -16.58 -19.94
C THR A 428 12.72 -17.74 -20.26
N SER A 429 12.86 -18.86 -19.56
CA SER A 429 12.11 -20.10 -19.84
C SER A 429 10.57 -19.95 -19.75
N ASN A 430 10.08 -18.99 -18.98
CA ASN A 430 8.64 -18.71 -18.85
C ASN A 430 8.16 -17.52 -19.73
N VAL A 431 9.08 -16.85 -20.43
CA VAL A 431 8.73 -15.66 -21.23
C VAL A 431 7.99 -16.08 -22.50
N THR A 432 6.85 -15.44 -22.74
CA THR A 432 6.02 -15.65 -23.94
C THR A 432 6.09 -14.50 -24.93
N ASN A 433 6.51 -13.31 -24.50
CA ASN A 433 6.52 -12.10 -25.31
C ASN A 433 7.86 -11.36 -25.18
N MET A 434 8.61 -11.30 -26.29
CA MET A 434 9.88 -10.57 -26.43
C MET A 434 9.81 -9.49 -27.53
N LYS A 435 8.59 -9.11 -27.95
CA LYS A 435 8.38 -8.08 -28.95
C LYS A 435 9.16 -6.80 -28.63
N ASN A 436 9.91 -6.25 -29.58
CA ASN A 436 10.69 -5.02 -29.44
C ASN A 436 11.72 -5.02 -28.31
N MET A 437 12.10 -6.15 -27.71
CA MET A 437 12.88 -6.18 -26.45
C MET A 437 14.15 -5.32 -26.51
N PHE A 438 14.89 -5.35 -27.63
CA PHE A 438 16.12 -4.59 -27.86
C PHE A 438 15.99 -3.58 -29.03
N ALA A 439 14.79 -3.34 -29.52
CA ALA A 439 14.59 -2.45 -30.65
C ALA A 439 15.16 -1.05 -30.38
N TYR A 440 15.82 -0.44 -31.35
CA TYR A 440 16.42 0.90 -31.26
C TYR A 440 17.51 1.04 -30.16
N THR A 441 18.16 -0.03 -29.76
CA THR A 441 19.39 0.04 -28.96
C THR A 441 20.62 0.30 -29.88
N SER A 442 20.58 1.43 -30.57
CA SER A 442 21.45 1.68 -31.76
C SER A 442 22.95 1.77 -31.45
N ARG A 443 23.36 1.94 -30.17
CA ARG A 443 24.79 1.99 -29.80
C ARG A 443 25.33 0.70 -29.17
N LEU A 444 24.49 -0.31 -28.95
CA LEU A 444 24.91 -1.58 -28.35
C LEU A 444 25.67 -2.40 -29.43
N ALA A 445 26.97 -2.57 -29.23
CA ALA A 445 27.84 -3.25 -30.20
C ALA A 445 27.96 -4.76 -29.95
N SER A 446 27.61 -5.23 -28.77
CA SER A 446 27.60 -6.64 -28.41
C SER A 446 26.42 -6.95 -27.48
N LEU A 447 25.87 -8.14 -27.60
CA LEU A 447 24.75 -8.62 -26.80
C LEU A 447 24.94 -10.11 -26.56
N ASP A 448 25.09 -10.48 -25.27
CA ASP A 448 25.17 -11.89 -24.85
C ASP A 448 23.79 -12.40 -24.48
N LEU A 449 23.31 -13.39 -25.24
CA LEU A 449 22.02 -14.07 -25.06
C LEU A 449 22.21 -15.57 -24.79
N SER A 450 23.40 -16.01 -24.38
CA SER A 450 23.74 -17.41 -24.23
C SER A 450 22.87 -18.15 -23.21
N ASN A 451 22.27 -17.43 -22.27
CA ASN A 451 21.35 -17.95 -21.24
C ASN A 451 19.86 -17.84 -21.60
N PHE A 452 19.51 -17.31 -22.80
CA PHE A 452 18.11 -17.15 -23.18
C PHE A 452 17.50 -18.48 -23.64
N ASP A 453 16.39 -18.88 -23.06
CA ASP A 453 15.51 -19.96 -23.51
C ASP A 453 14.27 -19.32 -24.17
N THR A 454 14.08 -19.58 -25.46
CA THR A 454 12.93 -19.04 -26.22
C THR A 454 11.86 -20.07 -26.52
N THR A 455 11.92 -21.24 -25.89
CA THR A 455 10.98 -22.36 -26.13
C THR A 455 9.51 -21.99 -25.98
N ASN A 456 9.20 -21.03 -25.11
CA ASN A 456 7.83 -20.58 -24.86
C ASN A 456 7.46 -19.25 -25.54
N VAL A 457 8.40 -18.64 -26.29
CA VAL A 457 8.18 -17.32 -26.89
C VAL A 457 7.28 -17.41 -28.13
N ILE A 458 6.22 -16.63 -28.12
CA ILE A 458 5.21 -16.55 -29.18
C ILE A 458 5.48 -15.35 -30.10
N ASP A 459 5.88 -14.20 -29.56
CA ASP A 459 6.11 -12.96 -30.31
C ASP A 459 7.54 -12.45 -30.13
N MET A 460 8.29 -12.38 -31.24
CA MET A 460 9.63 -11.80 -31.36
C MET A 460 9.65 -10.65 -32.38
N ASN A 461 8.48 -10.07 -32.71
CA ASN A 461 8.37 -8.97 -33.66
C ASN A 461 9.33 -7.84 -33.26
N GLN A 462 10.17 -7.38 -34.21
CA GLN A 462 11.14 -6.29 -34.03
C GLN A 462 12.12 -6.50 -32.84
N MET A 463 12.36 -7.72 -32.36
CA MET A 463 13.19 -7.96 -31.17
C MET A 463 14.56 -7.29 -31.25
N PHE A 464 15.21 -7.29 -32.43
CA PHE A 464 16.53 -6.69 -32.69
C PHE A 464 16.45 -5.58 -33.78
N PHE A 465 15.28 -4.96 -33.93
CA PHE A 465 15.08 -3.95 -34.95
C PHE A 465 15.93 -2.70 -34.66
N ASP A 466 16.57 -2.18 -35.68
CA ASP A 466 17.36 -0.94 -35.65
C ASP A 466 18.53 -0.96 -34.63
N MET A 467 19.17 -2.12 -34.47
CA MET A 467 20.45 -2.26 -33.77
C MET A 467 21.60 -1.94 -34.76
N GLN A 468 22.03 -0.68 -34.80
CA GLN A 468 22.91 -0.15 -35.83
C GLN A 468 24.39 -0.51 -35.65
N LYS A 469 24.87 -0.79 -34.44
CA LYS A 469 26.28 -1.06 -34.11
C LYS A 469 26.58 -2.54 -33.84
N LEU A 470 25.60 -3.42 -33.94
CA LEU A 470 25.76 -4.85 -33.70
C LEU A 470 26.34 -5.50 -34.97
N VAL A 471 27.61 -5.95 -34.92
CA VAL A 471 28.31 -6.56 -36.08
C VAL A 471 27.93 -8.03 -36.28
N SER A 472 27.73 -8.74 -35.20
CA SER A 472 27.26 -10.12 -35.18
C SER A 472 26.29 -10.39 -34.06
N LEU A 473 25.38 -11.31 -34.30
CA LEU A 473 24.37 -11.72 -33.32
C LEU A 473 24.40 -13.25 -33.16
N ASP A 474 24.60 -13.73 -31.94
CA ASP A 474 24.54 -15.15 -31.61
C ASP A 474 23.19 -15.47 -30.95
N ILE A 475 22.35 -16.21 -31.66
CA ILE A 475 21.07 -16.73 -31.24
C ILE A 475 21.02 -18.27 -31.42
N SER A 476 22.17 -18.91 -31.23
CA SER A 476 22.33 -20.35 -31.47
C SER A 476 21.50 -21.22 -30.55
N ASN A 477 21.08 -20.70 -29.40
CA ASN A 477 20.21 -21.34 -28.42
C ASN A 477 18.71 -21.07 -28.64
N PHE A 478 18.32 -20.25 -29.65
CA PHE A 478 16.91 -19.93 -29.86
C PHE A 478 16.13 -21.12 -30.39
N ASN A 479 14.95 -21.33 -29.80
CA ASN A 479 13.94 -22.29 -30.23
C ASN A 479 12.70 -21.51 -30.72
N THR A 480 12.27 -21.74 -31.96
CA THR A 480 11.16 -20.99 -32.58
C THR A 480 9.89 -21.81 -32.79
N ASN A 481 9.82 -23.02 -32.20
CA ASN A 481 8.69 -23.94 -32.41
C ASN A 481 7.30 -23.35 -32.07
N LYS A 482 7.23 -22.43 -31.11
CA LYS A 482 5.99 -21.75 -30.74
C LYS A 482 5.84 -20.35 -31.30
N THR A 483 6.87 -19.87 -32.00
CA THR A 483 6.90 -18.49 -32.46
C THR A 483 5.96 -18.29 -33.66
N THR A 484 5.09 -17.29 -33.56
CA THR A 484 4.12 -16.92 -34.61
C THR A 484 4.49 -15.63 -35.33
N ASN A 485 5.35 -14.79 -34.74
CA ASN A 485 5.63 -13.46 -35.24
C ASN A 485 7.12 -13.11 -35.10
N VAL A 486 7.79 -12.91 -36.21
CA VAL A 486 9.17 -12.43 -36.34
C VAL A 486 9.29 -11.23 -37.32
N GLY A 487 8.18 -10.54 -37.58
CA GLY A 487 8.16 -9.40 -38.48
C GLY A 487 9.19 -8.36 -38.09
N SER A 488 9.97 -7.87 -39.04
CA SER A 488 11.06 -6.90 -38.87
C SER A 488 12.09 -7.26 -37.79
N MET A 489 12.22 -8.54 -37.42
CA MET A 489 13.01 -8.97 -36.23
C MET A 489 14.46 -8.46 -36.29
N PHE A 490 15.09 -8.46 -37.45
CA PHE A 490 16.48 -8.04 -37.66
C PHE A 490 16.59 -6.76 -38.50
N GLY A 491 15.50 -6.16 -38.95
CA GLY A 491 15.47 -5.03 -39.86
C GLY A 491 16.11 -3.75 -39.32
N LEU A 492 16.38 -2.82 -40.25
CA LEU A 492 16.69 -1.41 -39.95
C LEU A 492 15.57 -0.51 -40.47
N ARG A 493 15.61 0.78 -40.07
CA ARG A 493 14.84 1.83 -40.76
C ARG A 493 15.51 2.19 -42.10
N ASP A 494 14.72 2.70 -43.03
CA ASP A 494 15.22 3.15 -44.30
C ASP A 494 16.30 4.25 -44.16
N ASP A 495 16.02 5.25 -43.34
CA ASP A 495 16.91 6.36 -43.05
C ASP A 495 18.26 5.93 -42.42
N ASP A 496 18.31 4.76 -41.79
CA ASP A 496 19.48 4.22 -41.08
C ASP A 496 20.19 3.11 -41.87
N ALA A 497 19.79 2.83 -43.12
CA ALA A 497 20.35 1.76 -43.95
C ALA A 497 21.88 1.91 -44.19
N TYR A 498 22.39 3.13 -44.19
CA TYR A 498 23.84 3.43 -44.34
C TYR A 498 24.64 3.08 -43.06
N GLU A 499 24.00 2.98 -41.92
CA GLU A 499 24.60 2.57 -40.63
C GLU A 499 24.66 1.03 -40.45
N ASP A 500 24.18 0.25 -41.45
CA ASP A 500 24.19 -1.21 -41.37
C ASP A 500 25.61 -1.74 -41.18
N VAL A 501 25.82 -2.53 -40.13
CA VAL A 501 27.10 -3.20 -39.84
C VAL A 501 26.91 -4.69 -39.55
N LEU A 502 25.66 -5.20 -39.49
CA LEU A 502 25.39 -6.58 -39.17
C LEU A 502 25.84 -7.51 -40.33
N GLU A 503 26.86 -8.31 -40.09
CA GLU A 503 27.44 -9.21 -41.07
C GLU A 503 27.00 -10.65 -40.91
N LYS A 504 26.79 -11.10 -39.64
CA LYS A 504 26.52 -12.51 -39.32
C LYS A 504 25.46 -12.67 -38.23
N ILE A 505 24.57 -13.65 -38.43
CA ILE A 505 23.66 -14.16 -37.42
C ILE A 505 23.98 -15.64 -37.21
N TYR A 506 24.44 -16.00 -36.01
CA TYR A 506 24.82 -17.36 -35.68
C TYR A 506 23.64 -18.13 -35.09
N VAL A 507 23.40 -19.34 -35.61
CA VAL A 507 22.37 -20.29 -35.13
C VAL A 507 22.93 -21.70 -35.12
N ASN A 508 22.35 -22.60 -34.33
CA ASN A 508 22.63 -24.03 -34.39
C ASN A 508 21.80 -24.74 -35.45
N ASN A 509 20.54 -24.34 -35.61
CA ASN A 509 19.57 -24.98 -36.49
C ASN A 509 18.81 -23.94 -37.34
N ASP A 510 18.15 -24.38 -38.38
CA ASP A 510 17.16 -23.58 -39.10
C ASP A 510 16.03 -23.21 -38.13
N PHE A 511 15.43 -22.05 -38.30
CA PHE A 511 14.23 -21.71 -37.52
C PHE A 511 13.07 -22.61 -37.92
N ASP A 512 12.32 -23.07 -36.96
CA ASP A 512 11.02 -23.69 -37.22
C ASP A 512 10.05 -22.59 -37.67
N THR A 513 9.59 -22.70 -38.90
CA THR A 513 8.70 -21.73 -39.54
C THR A 513 7.27 -22.24 -39.69
N SER A 514 6.96 -23.40 -39.10
CA SER A 514 5.65 -24.06 -39.24
C SER A 514 4.49 -23.22 -38.65
N ASN A 515 4.76 -22.55 -37.56
CA ASN A 515 3.78 -21.71 -36.84
C ASN A 515 3.86 -20.21 -37.20
N LEU A 516 4.80 -19.80 -38.07
CA LEU A 516 4.99 -18.39 -38.41
C LEU A 516 3.82 -17.84 -39.25
N MET A 517 3.15 -16.83 -38.70
CA MET A 517 2.07 -16.06 -39.33
C MET A 517 2.58 -14.72 -39.89
N ASN A 518 3.48 -14.03 -39.18
CA ASN A 518 4.08 -12.77 -39.60
C ASN A 518 5.61 -12.91 -39.66
N PHE A 519 6.16 -12.69 -40.87
CA PHE A 519 7.59 -12.69 -41.17
C PHE A 519 7.98 -11.56 -42.15
N SER A 520 7.13 -10.53 -42.26
CA SER A 520 7.36 -9.40 -43.17
C SER A 520 8.58 -8.59 -42.75
N ASN A 521 9.37 -8.11 -43.74
CA ASN A 521 10.49 -7.19 -43.52
C ASN A 521 11.57 -7.67 -42.54
N MET A 522 11.70 -8.99 -42.31
CA MET A 522 12.59 -9.56 -41.29
C MET A 522 14.03 -9.02 -41.37
N PHE A 523 14.54 -8.79 -42.56
CA PHE A 523 15.90 -8.32 -42.80
C PHE A 523 15.94 -7.00 -43.59
N ALA A 524 14.85 -6.24 -43.58
CA ALA A 524 14.76 -4.98 -44.32
C ALA A 524 15.98 -4.10 -44.07
N TYR A 525 16.57 -3.57 -45.15
CA TYR A 525 17.74 -2.68 -45.16
C TYR A 525 19.05 -3.27 -44.57
N ARG A 526 19.16 -4.61 -44.36
CA ARG A 526 20.38 -5.30 -43.93
C ARG A 526 21.26 -5.68 -45.11
N TYR A 527 21.83 -4.70 -45.80
CA TYR A 527 22.61 -4.90 -47.00
C TYR A 527 23.97 -5.56 -46.79
N LYS A 528 24.55 -5.52 -45.59
CA LYS A 528 25.83 -6.17 -45.26
C LYS A 528 25.69 -7.61 -44.77
N LEU A 529 24.49 -8.02 -44.35
CA LEU A 529 24.26 -9.36 -43.85
C LEU A 529 24.50 -10.42 -44.92
N ARG A 530 25.26 -11.47 -44.57
CA ARG A 530 25.55 -12.62 -45.41
C ARG A 530 25.34 -13.91 -44.64
N GLY A 531 24.77 -14.89 -45.32
CA GLY A 531 24.73 -16.25 -44.83
C GLY A 531 26.11 -16.88 -44.69
N GLY A 532 26.19 -18.05 -44.05
CA GLY A 532 27.47 -18.74 -43.81
C GLY A 532 28.25 -19.08 -45.07
N ASN A 533 27.57 -19.34 -46.18
CA ASN A 533 28.14 -19.65 -47.48
C ASN A 533 28.11 -18.43 -48.45
N GLY A 534 27.81 -17.24 -47.93
CA GLY A 534 27.82 -15.98 -48.70
C GLY A 534 26.50 -15.59 -49.36
N SER A 535 25.40 -16.31 -49.11
CA SER A 535 24.08 -15.98 -49.66
C SER A 535 23.59 -14.61 -49.19
N TYR A 536 22.94 -13.86 -50.09
CA TYR A 536 22.29 -12.59 -49.81
C TYR A 536 21.18 -12.28 -50.83
N LEU A 537 20.30 -11.36 -50.51
CA LEU A 537 19.35 -10.75 -51.44
C LEU A 537 19.77 -9.32 -51.76
N ALA A 538 19.58 -8.90 -53.02
CA ALA A 538 19.77 -7.50 -53.42
C ALA A 538 18.79 -6.57 -52.69
N GLU A 539 17.58 -7.07 -52.45
CA GLU A 539 16.53 -6.39 -51.71
C GLU A 539 16.17 -7.23 -50.44
N PRO A 540 16.88 -7.01 -49.32
CA PRO A 540 16.69 -7.85 -48.14
C PRO A 540 15.25 -7.83 -47.54
N ALA A 541 14.47 -6.78 -47.80
CA ALA A 541 13.06 -6.67 -47.40
C ALA A 541 12.15 -7.74 -48.04
N THR A 542 12.59 -8.31 -49.20
CA THR A 542 11.82 -9.34 -49.94
C THR A 542 12.04 -10.76 -49.39
N ALA A 543 12.90 -10.91 -48.38
CA ALA A 543 13.17 -12.22 -47.79
C ALA A 543 11.87 -12.86 -47.24
N ASP A 544 11.55 -14.03 -47.74
CA ASP A 544 10.48 -14.85 -47.20
C ASP A 544 10.99 -15.77 -46.04
N LYS A 545 10.12 -16.55 -45.45
CA LYS A 545 10.46 -17.45 -44.32
C LYS A 545 11.55 -18.48 -44.64
N THR A 546 11.83 -18.75 -45.95
CA THR A 546 12.87 -19.70 -46.33
C THR A 546 14.28 -19.15 -46.11
N TRP A 547 14.43 -17.85 -45.88
CA TRP A 547 15.70 -17.22 -45.52
C TRP A 547 16.05 -17.33 -44.03
N LEU A 548 15.12 -17.82 -43.19
CA LEU A 548 15.33 -18.09 -41.77
C LEU A 548 16.01 -19.46 -41.52
N ARG A 549 17.07 -19.74 -42.28
CA ARG A 549 17.80 -21.00 -42.21
C ARG A 549 19.31 -20.80 -42.42
N VAL A 550 20.05 -21.82 -42.02
CA VAL A 550 21.48 -21.90 -42.18
C VAL A 550 21.81 -21.91 -43.69
N ASP A 551 22.65 -21.01 -44.12
CA ASP A 551 23.19 -20.97 -45.47
C ASP A 551 24.22 -22.09 -45.66
N ARG A 552 23.98 -22.98 -46.62
CA ARG A 552 24.79 -24.15 -46.93
C ARG A 552 24.73 -24.47 -48.43
N PRO A 553 25.66 -25.28 -48.98
CA PRO A 553 25.64 -25.63 -50.39
C PRO A 553 24.28 -26.10 -50.89
N GLY A 554 23.72 -25.39 -51.89
CA GLY A 554 22.40 -25.66 -52.45
C GLY A 554 21.19 -25.20 -51.64
N VAL A 555 21.40 -24.54 -50.50
CA VAL A 555 20.32 -24.03 -49.62
C VAL A 555 20.66 -22.61 -49.16
N HIS A 556 20.07 -21.60 -49.81
CA HIS A 556 20.26 -20.20 -49.43
C HIS A 556 19.57 -19.85 -48.12
N GLY A 557 20.20 -19.01 -47.29
CA GLY A 557 19.68 -18.49 -46.04
C GLY A 557 20.55 -17.35 -45.52
N TYR A 558 20.05 -16.61 -44.52
CA TYR A 558 20.82 -15.54 -43.90
C TYR A 558 21.60 -15.99 -42.65
N PHE A 559 21.41 -17.21 -42.19
CA PHE A 559 22.07 -17.65 -40.97
C PHE A 559 23.42 -18.34 -41.26
N THR A 560 24.33 -18.17 -40.32
CA THR A 560 25.61 -18.86 -40.25
C THR A 560 25.55 -19.90 -39.14
N ARG A 561 25.98 -21.14 -39.41
CA ARG A 561 26.09 -22.15 -38.36
C ARG A 561 27.15 -21.71 -37.36
N LYS A 562 26.83 -21.81 -36.08
CA LYS A 562 27.81 -21.52 -35.03
C LYS A 562 28.97 -22.51 -35.13
N PRO A 563 30.25 -22.02 -35.10
CA PRO A 563 31.44 -22.87 -35.13
C PRO A 563 31.52 -23.90 -34.01
#